data_0cabc5cb064005c266f016568787593f
#
_entry.id   0cabc5cb064005c266f016568787593f
#
_cell.length_a   1.000
_cell.length_b   1.000
_cell.length_c   1.000
_cell.angle_alpha   90.00
_cell.angle_beta   90.00
_cell.angle_gamma   90.00
#
_symmetry.space_group_name_H-M   'P 1'
#
loop_
_entity.id
_entity.type
_entity.pdbx_description
1 polymer ?
#
loop_
_entity_poly.entity_id
_entity_poly.type
_entity_poly.pdbx_seq_one_letter_code
_entity_poly.pdbx_strand_id
1 'polypeptide(L)'
;MKTTTHLITIIVLLLAPICGYCKHGDTSPLAAYSARWNDPKYRVCNTAEQVGYMTEKEKELIYVLNLARMNPKLFCETVLPRAHDISSFIDTSNEVYYKTLVATMRQMTPLNILQPDSLCMVSARCHATTSGKVGYVGHERRNEKCRKSKYYFGECCNYGSDEPLEILLLLLEDHGVPSLGHRKICLGTYNKIGVAIAPHTTYEHNAVMDFY
;
A
#
# COMPACT_ATOMS: atom_id res chain seq x y z
N MET A 1 -33.24 62.50 45.40
CA MET A 1 -33.51 61.69 44.19
C MET A 1 -32.23 61.02 43.81
N LYS A 2 -32.12 59.68 44.02
CA LYS A 2 -30.95 58.88 43.63
C LYS A 2 -31.33 58.10 42.42
N THR A 3 -30.69 58.39 41.28
CA THR A 3 -30.86 57.71 39.99
C THR A 3 -29.93 56.49 39.96
N THR A 4 -30.50 55.29 39.96
CA THR A 4 -29.79 54.05 39.84
C THR A 4 -29.64 53.69 38.36
N THR A 5 -28.42 53.69 37.85
CA THR A 5 -28.10 53.31 36.47
C THR A 5 -27.86 51.79 36.40
N HIS A 6 -28.76 51.04 35.74
CA HIS A 6 -28.55 49.58 35.49
C HIS A 6 -27.63 49.38 34.29
N LEU A 7 -26.49 48.76 34.53
CA LEU A 7 -25.55 48.34 33.48
C LEU A 7 -26.04 46.97 32.94
N ILE A 8 -26.43 46.94 31.67
CA ILE A 8 -26.82 45.71 30.97
C ILE A 8 -25.53 45.16 30.33
N THR A 9 -25.03 44.04 30.88
CA THR A 9 -23.92 43.29 30.32
C THR A 9 -24.42 42.38 29.20
N ILE A 10 -24.13 42.72 27.96
CA ILE A 10 -24.41 41.89 26.78
C ILE A 10 -23.30 40.84 26.68
N ILE A 11 -23.62 39.57 26.97
CA ILE A 11 -22.73 38.44 26.73
C ILE A 11 -22.88 38.04 25.26
N VAL A 12 -21.87 38.38 24.45
CA VAL A 12 -21.76 37.91 23.07
C VAL A 12 -21.16 36.51 23.10
N LEU A 13 -21.99 35.49 22.91
CA LEU A 13 -21.54 34.13 22.66
C LEU A 13 -20.94 34.06 21.24
N LEU A 14 -19.63 34.05 21.16
CA LEU A 14 -18.91 33.72 19.93
C LEU A 14 -19.06 32.21 19.67
N LEU A 15 -20.01 31.84 18.83
CA LEU A 15 -20.06 30.52 18.21
C LEU A 15 -18.88 30.40 17.25
N ALA A 16 -17.80 29.78 17.70
CA ALA A 16 -16.73 29.36 16.80
C ALA A 16 -17.29 28.33 15.79
N PRO A 17 -17.05 28.49 14.48
CA PRO A 17 -17.44 27.46 13.53
C PRO A 17 -16.68 26.20 13.88
N ILE A 18 -17.41 25.11 14.20
CA ILE A 18 -16.86 23.76 14.25
C ILE A 18 -16.48 23.46 12.80
N CYS A 19 -15.25 23.81 12.43
CA CYS A 19 -14.63 23.35 11.19
C CYS A 19 -14.57 21.82 11.30
N GLY A 20 -15.54 21.16 10.67
CA GLY A 20 -15.52 19.72 10.55
C GLY A 20 -14.20 19.34 9.87
N TYR A 21 -13.25 18.85 10.65
CA TYR A 21 -12.07 18.16 10.16
C TYR A 21 -12.60 16.94 9.39
N CYS A 22 -12.81 17.07 8.08
CA CYS A 22 -12.95 15.92 7.20
C CYS A 22 -11.65 15.12 7.37
N LYS A 23 -11.70 14.08 8.21
CA LYS A 23 -10.65 13.09 8.25
C LYS A 23 -10.53 12.53 6.83
N HIS A 24 -9.39 12.73 6.21
CA HIS A 24 -9.02 12.17 4.89
C HIS A 24 -9.00 10.63 4.87
N GLY A 25 -9.53 9.97 5.93
CA GLY A 25 -9.41 8.57 6.24
C GLY A 25 -10.63 7.67 5.99
N ASP A 26 -11.75 8.19 5.47
CA ASP A 26 -12.98 7.37 5.36
C ASP A 26 -13.18 6.68 4.00
N THR A 27 -12.44 7.07 2.96
CA THR A 27 -12.61 6.55 1.59
C THR A 27 -11.51 5.54 1.27
N SER A 28 -11.90 4.35 0.83
CA SER A 28 -10.95 3.32 0.38
C SER A 28 -10.14 3.80 -0.84
N PRO A 29 -8.83 3.50 -0.94
CA PRO A 29 -8.02 3.83 -2.12
C PRO A 29 -8.56 3.15 -3.40
N LEU A 30 -9.35 2.09 -3.26
CA LEU A 30 -9.97 1.40 -4.39
C LEU A 30 -11.41 1.87 -4.70
N ALA A 31 -11.93 2.89 -4.02
CA ALA A 31 -13.29 3.40 -4.23
C ALA A 31 -13.56 3.88 -5.66
N ALA A 32 -12.54 4.42 -6.35
CA ALA A 32 -12.62 4.85 -7.75
C ALA A 32 -12.89 3.70 -8.72
N TYR A 33 -12.58 2.47 -8.34
CA TYR A 33 -12.81 1.25 -9.13
C TYR A 33 -14.17 0.61 -8.84
N SER A 34 -14.69 0.76 -7.62
CA SER A 34 -16.04 0.38 -7.23
C SER A 34 -16.40 0.95 -5.87
N ALA A 35 -17.61 1.52 -5.74
CA ALA A 35 -18.14 1.98 -4.45
C ALA A 35 -18.25 0.84 -3.40
N ARG A 36 -18.26 -0.43 -3.84
CA ARG A 36 -18.23 -1.61 -2.94
C ARG A 36 -17.01 -1.62 -2.02
N TRP A 37 -15.90 -0.98 -2.39
CA TRP A 37 -14.70 -0.86 -1.55
C TRP A 37 -14.85 0.10 -0.36
N ASN A 38 -15.90 0.94 -0.33
CA ASN A 38 -16.22 1.80 0.82
C ASN A 38 -17.02 1.09 1.91
N ASP A 39 -17.34 -0.20 1.77
CA ASP A 39 -17.96 -0.97 2.84
C ASP A 39 -17.09 -0.91 4.11
N PRO A 40 -17.64 -0.56 5.27
CA PRO A 40 -16.91 -0.42 6.54
C PRO A 40 -16.06 -1.64 6.92
N LYS A 41 -16.43 -2.84 6.47
CA LYS A 41 -15.65 -4.07 6.71
C LYS A 41 -14.23 -4.02 6.15
N TYR A 42 -13.96 -3.20 5.13
CA TYR A 42 -12.62 -3.06 4.52
C TYR A 42 -11.69 -2.11 5.29
N ARG A 43 -12.20 -1.34 6.26
CA ARG A 43 -11.36 -0.45 7.09
C ARG A 43 -10.29 -1.22 7.86
N VAL A 44 -10.56 -2.46 8.24
CA VAL A 44 -9.58 -3.33 8.92
C VAL A 44 -8.32 -3.61 8.08
N CYS A 45 -8.40 -3.43 6.74
CA CYS A 45 -7.28 -3.59 5.84
C CYS A 45 -6.24 -2.47 5.96
N ASN A 46 -6.61 -1.30 6.51
CA ASN A 46 -5.71 -0.16 6.72
C ASN A 46 -4.87 -0.33 8.00
N THR A 47 -4.15 -1.44 8.07
CA THR A 47 -3.37 -1.84 9.26
C THR A 47 -2.21 -0.90 9.57
N ALA A 48 -1.72 -0.13 8.59
CA ALA A 48 -0.60 0.78 8.74
C ALA A 48 -1.02 2.23 9.06
N GLU A 49 -2.31 2.56 9.17
CA GLU A 49 -2.83 3.92 9.32
C GLU A 49 -2.11 4.72 10.41
N GLN A 50 -1.92 4.12 11.57
CA GLN A 50 -1.32 4.78 12.75
C GLN A 50 0.19 4.57 12.87
N VAL A 51 0.85 3.98 11.86
CA VAL A 51 2.29 3.69 11.91
C VAL A 51 3.10 4.94 11.59
N GLY A 52 3.83 5.48 12.55
CA GLY A 52 4.55 6.75 12.40
C GLY A 52 5.89 6.66 11.66
N TYR A 53 6.43 5.46 11.42
CA TYR A 53 7.72 5.26 10.73
C TYR A 53 7.60 4.96 9.23
N MET A 54 6.39 4.99 8.67
CA MET A 54 6.10 4.77 7.25
C MET A 54 5.59 6.04 6.59
N THR A 55 5.92 6.24 5.31
CA THR A 55 5.32 7.28 4.48
C THR A 55 3.89 6.90 4.09
N GLU A 56 3.09 7.88 3.63
CA GLU A 56 1.70 7.61 3.23
C GLU A 56 1.63 6.62 2.05
N LYS A 57 2.53 6.71 1.06
CA LYS A 57 2.61 5.74 -0.05
C LYS A 57 2.96 4.32 0.44
N GLU A 58 3.87 4.19 1.39
CA GLU A 58 4.20 2.88 1.99
C GLU A 58 3.01 2.27 2.74
N LYS A 59 2.25 3.09 3.50
CA LYS A 59 1.02 2.68 4.18
C LYS A 59 -0.07 2.27 3.18
N GLU A 60 -0.26 3.07 2.13
CA GLU A 60 -1.25 2.79 1.10
C GLU A 60 -0.94 1.50 0.34
N LEU A 61 0.36 1.19 0.08
CA LEU A 61 0.74 -0.07 -0.56
C LEU A 61 0.34 -1.29 0.30
N ILE A 62 0.49 -1.21 1.62
CA ILE A 62 -0.02 -2.25 2.53
C ILE A 62 -1.55 -2.32 2.48
N TYR A 63 -2.22 -1.17 2.45
CA TYR A 63 -3.68 -1.11 2.43
C TYR A 63 -4.25 -1.75 1.16
N VAL A 64 -3.78 -1.36 -0.04
CA VAL A 64 -4.28 -1.93 -1.30
C VAL A 64 -3.95 -3.42 -1.43
N LEU A 65 -2.79 -3.87 -0.93
CA LEU A 65 -2.47 -5.29 -0.87
C LEU A 65 -3.42 -6.05 0.07
N ASN A 66 -3.72 -5.53 1.25
CA ASN A 66 -4.65 -6.13 2.19
C ASN A 66 -6.09 -6.19 1.63
N LEU A 67 -6.52 -5.18 0.88
CA LEU A 67 -7.81 -5.19 0.17
C LEU A 67 -7.85 -6.33 -0.86
N ALA A 68 -6.79 -6.48 -1.67
CA ALA A 68 -6.68 -7.56 -2.65
C ALA A 68 -6.67 -8.94 -1.98
N ARG A 69 -6.01 -9.09 -0.83
CA ARG A 69 -5.94 -10.32 -0.03
C ARG A 69 -7.28 -10.65 0.64
N MET A 70 -7.96 -9.66 1.20
CA MET A 70 -9.24 -9.83 1.90
C MET A 70 -10.39 -10.16 0.94
N ASN A 71 -10.37 -9.60 -0.27
CA ASN A 71 -11.40 -9.90 -1.26
C ASN A 71 -10.82 -10.01 -2.68
N PRO A 72 -10.08 -11.10 -2.98
CA PRO A 72 -9.44 -11.27 -4.28
C PRO A 72 -10.44 -11.32 -5.46
N LYS A 73 -11.65 -11.83 -5.22
CA LYS A 73 -12.70 -11.85 -6.26
C LYS A 73 -13.17 -10.45 -6.62
N LEU A 74 -13.42 -9.59 -5.63
CA LEU A 74 -13.82 -8.21 -5.87
C LEU A 74 -12.69 -7.43 -6.54
N PHE A 75 -11.44 -7.64 -6.12
CA PHE A 75 -10.27 -7.04 -6.77
C PHE A 75 -10.17 -7.46 -8.24
N CYS A 76 -10.35 -8.75 -8.51
CA CYS A 76 -10.40 -9.30 -9.86
C CYS A 76 -11.54 -8.69 -10.72
N GLU A 77 -12.71 -8.46 -10.12
CA GLU A 77 -13.90 -7.92 -10.83
C GLU A 77 -13.79 -6.42 -11.11
N THR A 78 -13.13 -5.65 -10.25
CA THR A 78 -13.22 -4.19 -10.28
C THR A 78 -11.92 -3.47 -10.60
N VAL A 79 -10.77 -3.99 -10.16
CA VAL A 79 -9.47 -3.36 -10.34
C VAL A 79 -8.73 -3.93 -11.54
N LEU A 80 -8.63 -5.26 -11.67
CA LEU A 80 -7.88 -5.88 -12.76
C LEU A 80 -8.35 -5.47 -14.16
N PRO A 81 -9.67 -5.30 -14.46
CA PRO A 81 -10.11 -4.83 -15.78
C PRO A 81 -9.60 -3.42 -16.14
N ARG A 82 -9.16 -2.65 -15.16
CA ARG A 82 -8.61 -1.30 -15.32
C ARG A 82 -7.08 -1.27 -15.17
N ALA A 83 -6.41 -2.44 -15.11
CA ALA A 83 -4.99 -2.52 -14.86
C ALA A 83 -4.14 -1.78 -15.90
N HIS A 84 -4.53 -1.81 -17.19
CA HIS A 84 -3.87 -1.06 -18.25
C HIS A 84 -3.97 0.48 -18.07
N ASP A 85 -5.10 0.96 -17.53
CA ASP A 85 -5.27 2.39 -17.24
C ASP A 85 -4.37 2.85 -16.07
N ILE A 86 -3.98 1.92 -15.18
CA ILE A 86 -3.12 2.18 -14.02
C ILE A 86 -1.66 2.09 -14.43
N SER A 87 -1.30 1.09 -15.24
CA SER A 87 0.03 0.89 -15.78
C SER A 87 -0.01 0.44 -17.23
N SER A 88 0.56 1.24 -18.12
CA SER A 88 0.67 0.90 -19.55
C SER A 88 1.57 -0.32 -19.82
N PHE A 89 2.33 -0.77 -18.82
CA PHE A 89 3.14 -1.99 -18.92
C PHE A 89 2.29 -3.27 -18.82
N ILE A 90 1.03 -3.18 -18.36
CA ILE A 90 0.13 -4.33 -18.22
C ILE A 90 -0.75 -4.47 -19.47
N ASP A 91 -0.55 -5.54 -20.23
CA ASP A 91 -1.42 -5.90 -21.36
C ASP A 91 -2.59 -6.79 -20.89
N THR A 92 -3.76 -6.16 -20.73
CA THR A 92 -4.98 -6.86 -20.31
C THR A 92 -5.63 -7.69 -21.41
N SER A 93 -5.24 -7.53 -22.68
CA SER A 93 -5.94 -8.13 -23.83
C SER A 93 -5.50 -9.56 -24.12
N ASN A 94 -4.22 -9.85 -24.11
CA ASN A 94 -3.71 -11.14 -24.57
C ASN A 94 -2.54 -11.72 -23.77
N GLU A 95 -2.00 -10.99 -22.81
CA GLU A 95 -0.81 -11.36 -22.07
C GLU A 95 -1.09 -12.56 -21.11
N VAL A 96 -0.26 -13.60 -21.17
CA VAL A 96 -0.47 -14.84 -20.42
C VAL A 96 -0.34 -14.66 -18.90
N TYR A 97 0.55 -13.79 -18.43
CA TYR A 97 0.73 -13.52 -17.00
C TYR A 97 -0.51 -12.84 -16.42
N TYR A 98 -1.09 -11.86 -17.13
CA TYR A 98 -2.35 -11.23 -16.74
C TYR A 98 -3.51 -12.24 -16.68
N LYS A 99 -3.67 -13.08 -17.71
CA LYS A 99 -4.72 -14.11 -17.74
C LYS A 99 -4.60 -15.10 -16.57
N THR A 100 -3.38 -15.51 -16.24
CA THR A 100 -3.17 -16.40 -15.09
C THR A 100 -3.41 -15.68 -13.77
N LEU A 101 -3.14 -14.37 -13.64
CA LEU A 101 -3.49 -13.58 -12.47
C LEU A 101 -5.00 -13.54 -12.26
N VAL A 102 -5.76 -13.20 -13.32
CA VAL A 102 -7.24 -13.20 -13.29
C VAL A 102 -7.78 -14.55 -12.85
N ALA A 103 -7.28 -15.64 -13.45
CA ALA A 103 -7.70 -17.00 -13.10
C ALA A 103 -7.41 -17.33 -11.62
N THR A 104 -6.21 -16.98 -11.13
CA THR A 104 -5.80 -17.17 -9.75
C THR A 104 -6.74 -16.42 -8.80
N MET A 105 -6.88 -15.11 -8.94
CA MET A 105 -7.64 -14.28 -8.01
C MET A 105 -9.13 -14.59 -8.02
N ARG A 106 -9.68 -15.00 -9.16
CA ARG A 106 -11.09 -15.41 -9.27
C ARG A 106 -11.43 -16.65 -8.44
N GLN A 107 -10.48 -17.56 -8.28
CA GLN A 107 -10.65 -18.82 -7.54
C GLN A 107 -10.19 -18.75 -6.08
N MET A 108 -9.41 -17.72 -5.73
CA MET A 108 -8.86 -17.60 -4.38
C MET A 108 -9.93 -17.42 -3.32
N THR A 109 -9.71 -18.01 -2.16
CA THR A 109 -10.37 -17.66 -0.91
C THR A 109 -9.69 -16.44 -0.27
N PRO A 110 -10.41 -15.67 0.55
CA PRO A 110 -9.81 -14.58 1.34
C PRO A 110 -8.59 -15.06 2.16
N LEU A 111 -7.58 -14.20 2.22
CA LEU A 111 -6.37 -14.41 3.01
C LEU A 111 -6.36 -13.52 4.24
N ASN A 112 -5.54 -13.88 5.23
CA ASN A 112 -5.27 -13.00 6.37
C ASN A 112 -4.66 -11.67 5.90
N ILE A 113 -5.07 -10.56 6.54
CA ILE A 113 -4.47 -9.25 6.33
C ILE A 113 -3.09 -9.20 6.99
N LEU A 114 -2.17 -8.50 6.35
CA LEU A 114 -0.81 -8.29 6.83
C LEU A 114 -0.76 -7.16 7.85
N GLN A 115 0.04 -7.34 8.90
CA GLN A 115 0.30 -6.32 9.91
C GLN A 115 1.68 -5.69 9.68
N PRO A 116 1.82 -4.36 9.78
CA PRO A 116 3.13 -3.72 9.72
C PRO A 116 4.07 -4.25 10.80
N ASP A 117 5.32 -4.53 10.43
CA ASP A 117 6.35 -5.00 11.34
C ASP A 117 7.62 -4.16 11.19
N SER A 118 8.14 -3.67 12.32
CA SER A 118 9.30 -2.77 12.32
C SER A 118 10.60 -3.44 11.88
N LEU A 119 10.78 -4.74 12.13
CA LEU A 119 11.97 -5.47 11.69
C LEU A 119 11.95 -5.69 10.18
N CYS A 120 10.80 -6.10 9.63
CA CYS A 120 10.58 -6.16 8.17
C CYS A 120 10.83 -4.79 7.55
N MET A 121 10.32 -3.71 8.17
CA MET A 121 10.50 -2.34 7.69
C MET A 121 11.97 -1.90 7.67
N VAL A 122 12.73 -2.19 8.74
CA VAL A 122 14.18 -1.88 8.80
C VAL A 122 14.94 -2.65 7.71
N SER A 123 14.60 -3.92 7.50
CA SER A 123 15.18 -4.76 6.43
C SER A 123 14.88 -4.21 5.04
N ALA A 124 13.60 -3.95 4.73
CA ALA A 124 13.16 -3.39 3.46
C ALA A 124 13.80 -2.04 3.18
N ARG A 125 13.78 -1.12 4.14
CA ARG A 125 14.34 0.23 4.00
C ARG A 125 15.85 0.22 3.79
N CYS A 126 16.57 -0.65 4.50
CA CYS A 126 18.00 -0.78 4.29
C CYS A 126 18.30 -1.23 2.84
N HIS A 127 17.56 -2.20 2.33
CA HIS A 127 17.73 -2.67 0.95
C HIS A 127 17.32 -1.60 -0.06
N ALA A 128 16.13 -1.06 0.01
CA ALA A 128 15.64 -0.05 -0.91
C ALA A 128 16.60 1.13 -1.04
N THR A 129 17.06 1.67 0.12
CA THR A 129 17.96 2.82 0.14
C THR A 129 19.33 2.50 -0.43
N THR A 130 19.91 1.34 -0.10
CA THR A 130 21.29 1.02 -0.52
C THR A 130 21.37 0.55 -1.96
N SER A 131 20.40 -0.25 -2.43
CA SER A 131 20.30 -0.67 -3.83
C SER A 131 19.98 0.52 -4.74
N GLY A 132 19.06 1.39 -4.34
CA GLY A 132 18.67 2.58 -5.07
C GLY A 132 19.84 3.53 -5.32
N LYS A 133 20.69 3.78 -4.33
CA LYS A 133 21.87 4.64 -4.44
C LYS A 133 22.88 4.18 -5.50
N VAL A 134 22.99 2.88 -5.74
CA VAL A 134 23.97 2.31 -6.69
C VAL A 134 23.32 1.74 -7.96
N GLY A 135 22.00 1.93 -8.13
CA GLY A 135 21.27 1.43 -9.29
C GLY A 135 21.20 -0.10 -9.37
N TYR A 136 21.28 -0.79 -8.22
CA TYR A 136 21.26 -2.25 -8.18
C TYR A 136 19.84 -2.81 -8.24
N VAL A 137 19.64 -3.78 -9.12
CA VAL A 137 18.40 -4.56 -9.26
C VAL A 137 18.63 -5.97 -8.72
N GLY A 138 17.77 -6.45 -7.84
CA GLY A 138 17.82 -7.80 -7.28
C GLY A 138 17.74 -7.84 -5.76
N HIS A 139 17.92 -9.03 -5.18
CA HIS A 139 17.66 -9.33 -3.77
C HIS A 139 18.91 -9.34 -2.88
N GLU A 140 20.10 -9.20 -3.47
CA GLU A 140 21.34 -9.27 -2.70
C GLU A 140 21.57 -8.01 -1.86
N ARG A 141 21.83 -8.18 -0.57
CA ARG A 141 22.22 -7.08 0.33
C ARG A 141 23.63 -6.64 0.05
N ARG A 142 23.81 -5.43 -0.50
CA ARG A 142 25.11 -4.92 -0.99
C ARG A 142 26.06 -4.45 0.09
N ASN A 143 25.62 -4.35 1.33
CA ASN A 143 26.49 -3.97 2.46
C ASN A 143 26.22 -4.79 3.72
N GLU A 144 27.18 -4.78 4.65
CA GLU A 144 27.17 -5.57 5.87
C GLU A 144 26.02 -5.18 6.83
N LYS A 145 25.72 -3.89 6.93
CA LYS A 145 24.60 -3.40 7.76
C LYS A 145 23.28 -4.01 7.30
N CYS A 146 23.01 -4.00 5.99
CA CYS A 146 21.78 -4.55 5.44
C CYS A 146 21.75 -6.08 5.50
N ARG A 147 22.90 -6.76 5.39
CA ARG A 147 22.96 -8.22 5.64
C ARG A 147 22.58 -8.56 7.06
N LYS A 148 23.06 -7.80 8.05
CA LYS A 148 22.74 -8.01 9.49
C LYS A 148 21.29 -7.67 9.83
N SER A 149 20.68 -6.71 9.14
CA SER A 149 19.28 -6.31 9.38
C SER A 149 18.27 -7.10 8.54
N LYS A 150 18.70 -8.07 7.73
CA LYS A 150 17.81 -8.90 6.91
C LYS A 150 16.81 -9.64 7.79
N TYR A 151 15.50 -9.40 7.53
CA TYR A 151 14.43 -10.00 8.30
C TYR A 151 13.19 -10.21 7.43
N TYR A 152 13.10 -11.38 6.79
CA TYR A 152 11.96 -11.79 5.99
C TYR A 152 12.05 -13.28 5.61
N PHE A 153 10.92 -13.87 5.23
CA PHE A 153 10.82 -15.17 4.54
C PHE A 153 10.50 -15.01 3.05
N GLY A 154 9.87 -13.90 2.67
CA GLY A 154 9.60 -13.53 1.29
C GLY A 154 9.93 -12.07 1.04
N GLU A 155 10.51 -11.77 -0.12
CA GLU A 155 10.81 -10.41 -0.54
C GLU A 155 10.34 -10.17 -1.95
N CYS A 156 9.67 -9.04 -2.16
CA CYS A 156 9.34 -8.51 -3.48
C CYS A 156 10.07 -7.18 -3.70
N CYS A 157 10.63 -7.03 -4.91
CA CYS A 157 11.24 -5.78 -5.37
C CYS A 157 10.56 -5.31 -6.65
N ASN A 158 10.12 -4.04 -6.69
CA ASN A 158 9.61 -3.37 -7.88
C ASN A 158 10.49 -2.17 -8.21
N TYR A 159 10.59 -1.81 -9.47
CA TYR A 159 11.40 -0.71 -9.98
C TYR A 159 10.61 0.14 -10.96
N GLY A 160 10.80 1.46 -10.94
CA GLY A 160 10.23 2.40 -11.88
C GLY A 160 9.01 3.16 -11.39
N SER A 161 8.32 2.68 -10.34
CA SER A 161 7.12 3.34 -9.81
C SER A 161 7.23 3.61 -8.32
N ASP A 162 6.59 4.68 -7.87
CA ASP A 162 6.32 4.97 -6.46
C ASP A 162 4.81 5.02 -6.15
N GLU A 163 3.97 4.67 -7.14
CA GLU A 163 2.51 4.62 -6.99
C GLU A 163 2.05 3.27 -6.44
N PRO A 164 1.39 3.24 -5.26
CA PRO A 164 1.11 2.01 -4.51
C PRO A 164 0.35 0.95 -5.30
N LEU A 165 -0.72 1.34 -5.99
CA LEU A 165 -1.53 0.39 -6.73
C LEU A 165 -0.81 -0.13 -7.98
N GLU A 166 -0.03 0.69 -8.67
CA GLU A 166 0.80 0.28 -9.79
C GLU A 166 1.86 -0.72 -9.36
N ILE A 167 2.60 -0.44 -8.28
CA ILE A 167 3.58 -1.37 -7.70
C ILE A 167 2.92 -2.72 -7.42
N LEU A 168 1.76 -2.72 -6.75
CA LEU A 168 1.04 -3.95 -6.44
C LEU A 168 0.67 -4.73 -7.70
N LEU A 169 0.11 -4.06 -8.71
CA LEU A 169 -0.34 -4.72 -9.94
C LEU A 169 0.81 -5.35 -10.72
N LEU A 170 1.95 -4.65 -10.83
CA LEU A 170 3.16 -5.17 -11.49
C LEU A 170 3.70 -6.41 -10.76
N LEU A 171 3.72 -6.42 -9.44
CA LEU A 171 4.14 -7.58 -8.64
C LEU A 171 3.15 -8.75 -8.71
N LEU A 172 1.85 -8.47 -8.83
CA LEU A 172 0.82 -9.51 -8.99
C LEU A 172 0.80 -10.09 -10.41
N GLU A 173 0.95 -9.27 -11.43
CA GLU A 173 1.09 -9.75 -12.81
C GLU A 173 2.35 -10.59 -12.95
N ASP A 174 3.46 -10.09 -12.40
CA ASP A 174 4.77 -10.76 -12.35
C ASP A 174 5.30 -11.08 -13.76
N HIS A 175 5.10 -10.14 -14.69
CA HIS A 175 5.47 -10.28 -16.09
C HIS A 175 6.95 -10.63 -16.26
N GLY A 176 7.22 -11.62 -17.11
CA GLY A 176 8.59 -12.05 -17.40
C GLY A 176 9.24 -12.90 -16.29
N VAL A 177 8.52 -13.22 -15.20
CA VAL A 177 8.99 -14.08 -14.11
C VAL A 177 8.25 -15.43 -14.13
N PRO A 178 8.77 -16.46 -14.81
CA PRO A 178 8.06 -17.73 -14.98
C PRO A 178 7.70 -18.43 -13.68
N SER A 179 8.47 -18.20 -12.62
CA SER A 179 8.20 -18.75 -11.28
C SER A 179 6.98 -18.13 -10.59
N LEU A 180 6.53 -16.95 -11.04
CA LEU A 180 5.51 -16.09 -10.41
C LEU A 180 5.86 -15.83 -8.93
N GLY A 181 7.13 -15.55 -8.65
CA GLY A 181 7.68 -15.45 -7.30
C GLY A 181 7.04 -14.32 -6.50
N HIS A 182 6.94 -13.11 -7.09
CA HIS A 182 6.36 -11.96 -6.41
C HIS A 182 4.86 -12.15 -6.16
N ARG A 183 4.10 -12.65 -7.14
CA ARG A 183 2.68 -13.00 -6.98
C ARG A 183 2.47 -13.99 -5.83
N LYS A 184 3.27 -15.08 -5.80
CA LYS A 184 3.18 -16.11 -4.74
C LYS A 184 3.49 -15.55 -3.36
N ILE A 185 4.40 -14.58 -3.26
CA ILE A 185 4.73 -13.92 -2.01
C ILE A 185 3.59 -12.98 -1.60
N CYS A 186 3.15 -12.06 -2.48
CA CYS A 186 2.06 -11.13 -2.21
C CYS A 186 0.76 -11.84 -1.77
N LEU A 187 0.49 -13.00 -2.35
CA LEU A 187 -0.70 -13.82 -2.08
C LEU A 187 -0.40 -15.06 -1.21
N GLY A 188 0.74 -15.07 -0.52
CA GLY A 188 1.15 -16.15 0.38
C GLY A 188 0.60 -16.01 1.81
N THR A 189 0.95 -16.99 2.65
CA THR A 189 0.42 -17.13 4.03
C THR A 189 1.22 -16.37 5.07
N TYR A 190 1.76 -15.22 4.71
CA TYR A 190 2.45 -14.31 5.63
C TYR A 190 1.46 -13.53 6.49
N ASN A 191 1.94 -13.06 7.66
CA ASN A 191 1.14 -12.26 8.60
C ASN A 191 1.72 -10.86 8.86
N LYS A 192 3.00 -10.65 8.53
CA LYS A 192 3.71 -9.40 8.76
C LYS A 192 4.33 -8.87 7.49
N ILE A 193 4.48 -7.54 7.41
CA ILE A 193 5.05 -6.86 6.28
C ILE A 193 5.82 -5.61 6.69
N GLY A 194 6.92 -5.35 6.00
CA GLY A 194 7.58 -4.05 5.96
C GLY A 194 7.69 -3.58 4.52
N VAL A 195 7.42 -2.31 4.27
CA VAL A 195 7.45 -1.71 2.93
C VAL A 195 8.35 -0.49 2.94
N ALA A 196 9.24 -0.37 1.97
CA ALA A 196 10.04 0.82 1.76
C ALA A 196 10.05 1.21 0.29
N ILE A 197 9.72 2.47 0.01
CA ILE A 197 9.84 3.10 -1.31
C ILE A 197 10.99 4.10 -1.22
N ALA A 198 11.96 4.02 -2.14
CA ALA A 198 13.16 4.85 -2.14
C ALA A 198 13.56 5.29 -3.56
N PRO A 199 14.29 6.41 -3.71
CA PRO A 199 14.87 6.79 -4.99
C PRO A 199 15.82 5.71 -5.52
N HIS A 200 15.83 5.52 -6.86
CA HIS A 200 16.72 4.60 -7.56
C HIS A 200 17.40 5.29 -8.73
N THR A 201 18.73 5.26 -8.78
CA THR A 201 19.52 6.03 -9.76
C THR A 201 19.25 5.64 -11.22
N THR A 202 18.82 4.41 -11.48
CA THR A 202 18.52 3.92 -12.85
C THR A 202 17.04 3.98 -13.19
N TYR A 203 16.15 3.72 -12.20
CA TYR A 203 14.71 3.55 -12.41
C TYR A 203 13.88 4.59 -11.67
N GLU A 204 14.45 5.71 -11.24
CA GLU A 204 13.84 6.78 -10.46
C GLU A 204 13.38 6.32 -9.07
N HIS A 205 12.64 5.21 -8.98
CA HIS A 205 12.16 4.63 -7.74
C HIS A 205 12.38 3.12 -7.68
N ASN A 206 12.46 2.60 -6.46
CA ASN A 206 12.31 1.18 -6.16
C ASN A 206 11.44 0.99 -4.92
N ALA A 207 10.66 -0.08 -4.92
CA ALA A 207 9.90 -0.52 -3.75
C ALA A 207 10.39 -1.90 -3.30
N VAL A 208 10.64 -2.05 -2.02
CA VAL A 208 10.98 -3.34 -1.39
C VAL A 208 9.92 -3.68 -0.37
N MET A 209 9.38 -4.88 -0.44
CA MET A 209 8.37 -5.43 0.45
C MET A 209 8.91 -6.70 1.07
N ASP A 210 9.17 -6.70 2.37
CA ASP A 210 9.66 -7.83 3.15
C ASP A 210 8.51 -8.46 3.95
N PHE A 211 8.28 -9.76 3.79
CA PHE A 211 7.17 -10.53 4.36
C PHE A 211 7.67 -11.56 5.38
N TYR A 212 6.90 -11.71 6.51
CA TYR A 212 7.23 -12.64 7.59
C TYR A 212 6.01 -13.39 8.12
#